data_872d7f928bee9b5e4ed4664ff1a2c690
#
_entry.id   872d7f928bee9b5e4ed4664ff1a2c690
#
_cell.length_a   1.000
_cell.length_b   1.000
_cell.length_c   1.000
_cell.angle_alpha   90.00
_cell.angle_beta   90.00
_cell.angle_gamma   90.00
#
_symmetry.space_group_name_H-M   'P 1'
#
loop_
_entity.id
_entity.type
_entity.pdbx_description
1 polymer ?
#
loop_
_entity_poly.entity_id
_entity_poly.type
_entity_poly.pdbx_seq_one_letter_code
_entity_poly.pdbx_strand_id
1 'polypeptide(L)'
;MGDIREKEQQTKSPDSGQRKDFIQKYIVKNLGIKSLSLVMAIILWMAIVNIEDPYKERTFTVTVETINEDALASVNKVYEIIEGGTAQVRVKGKKSVVDRLRADDVRATADLSNLSAVNAVAIVPELKKNVSDEPTLECDTVLKVSLENRASKQVKVTVMTNGTPQEGYSIGECTASPNMLEVTGGESVINRIDSVRVTVNVNGVGEDFRKKVAPSAYDANGKEVSSSTLDYGIARVRVQIHVLKTKTIPVNINITGEPAEGYEFVDAECLPEEIQIVGSRKDLEDISQVDVPIDITGMKSASGSVEQNISIQDYLPDGVTVLTDYAQVSLRIGLEKMMSRTITVPVRDIKFASLSSRLSAEIVGNQTSVKLVVQGLSSALDALEENDFTAYVDCEGLREGRHRLKVQLDLGDNSTVIKTDRVEVKITRAEGTDGSDDNTSTEIKPETSLEPQETAAGEERD
;
A
#
# COMPACT_ATOMS: atom_id res chain seq x y z
N MET A 1 9.45 60.24 -85.06
CA MET A 1 9.45 61.71 -85.05
C MET A 1 9.17 62.07 -83.61
N GLY A 2 10.06 62.63 -82.79
CA GLY A 2 11.28 63.30 -83.01
C GLY A 2 12.10 63.20 -81.72
N ASP A 3 13.30 63.15 -81.99
CA ASP A 3 14.51 63.24 -81.18
C ASP A 3 14.56 64.49 -80.28
N ILE A 4 14.91 64.37 -78.98
CA ILE A 4 15.59 65.47 -78.26
C ILE A 4 16.52 64.83 -77.21
N ARG A 5 17.77 65.13 -77.43
CA ARG A 5 19.04 64.78 -76.80
C ARG A 5 19.11 65.11 -75.31
N GLU A 6 19.71 64.14 -74.58
CA GLU A 6 20.43 64.28 -73.34
C GLU A 6 21.36 65.48 -73.30
N LYS A 7 21.32 66.16 -72.14
CA LYS A 7 22.45 66.95 -71.65
C LYS A 7 22.80 66.43 -70.25
N GLU A 8 23.87 65.69 -70.20
CA GLU A 8 24.63 65.46 -68.98
C GLU A 8 25.06 66.76 -68.34
N GLN A 9 24.66 66.97 -67.10
CA GLN A 9 25.36 67.98 -66.23
C GLN A 9 26.07 67.17 -65.13
N GLN A 10 27.40 67.17 -65.29
CA GLN A 10 28.32 66.74 -64.25
C GLN A 10 28.18 67.68 -63.05
N THR A 11 27.71 67.24 -61.94
CA THR A 11 27.83 67.90 -60.64
C THR A 11 29.09 67.37 -59.96
N LYS A 12 30.09 68.27 -59.91
CA LYS A 12 31.31 68.14 -59.12
C LYS A 12 30.97 67.84 -57.66
N SER A 13 31.51 66.76 -57.14
CA SER A 13 31.53 66.46 -55.69
C SER A 13 32.31 67.52 -54.94
N PRO A 14 31.79 68.03 -53.79
CA PRO A 14 32.51 68.99 -52.99
C PRO A 14 33.67 68.32 -52.25
N ASP A 15 34.78 68.99 -52.33
CA ASP A 15 36.10 68.68 -51.79
C ASP A 15 36.08 68.26 -50.33
N SER A 16 36.63 67.03 -50.04
CA SER A 16 36.76 66.43 -48.72
C SER A 16 37.67 67.18 -47.74
N GLY A 17 38.40 68.14 -48.23
CA GLY A 17 39.29 69.04 -47.44
C GLY A 17 38.52 70.03 -46.59
N GLN A 18 37.53 70.69 -47.17
CA GLN A 18 36.78 71.76 -46.47
C GLN A 18 35.88 71.23 -45.32
N ARG A 19 35.42 69.98 -45.39
CA ARG A 19 34.68 69.36 -44.29
C ARG A 19 35.54 69.02 -43.07
N LYS A 20 36.79 68.62 -43.29
CA LYS A 20 37.73 68.34 -42.19
C LYS A 20 38.14 69.62 -41.46
N ASP A 21 38.39 70.69 -42.18
CA ASP A 21 38.77 71.99 -41.60
C ASP A 21 37.59 72.62 -40.82
N PHE A 22 36.35 72.45 -41.28
CA PHE A 22 35.15 72.93 -40.56
C PHE A 22 34.93 72.17 -39.28
N ILE A 23 35.05 70.85 -39.32
CA ILE A 23 34.91 69.97 -38.15
C ILE A 23 36.03 70.30 -37.14
N GLN A 24 37.28 70.45 -37.58
CA GLN A 24 38.40 70.66 -36.71
C GLN A 24 38.39 72.12 -36.13
N LYS A 25 37.94 73.10 -36.86
CA LYS A 25 37.89 74.51 -36.43
C LYS A 25 36.67 74.78 -35.52
N TYR A 26 35.53 74.21 -35.79
CA TYR A 26 34.27 74.52 -35.05
C TYR A 26 33.85 73.45 -34.07
N ILE A 27 34.21 72.20 -34.26
CA ILE A 27 33.80 71.12 -33.37
C ILE A 27 34.91 70.74 -32.39
N VAL A 28 36.14 70.54 -32.86
CA VAL A 28 37.25 70.05 -32.01
C VAL A 28 37.91 71.19 -31.21
N LYS A 29 37.89 72.43 -31.72
CA LYS A 29 38.41 73.53 -30.97
C LYS A 29 37.57 73.82 -29.73
N ASN A 30 38.22 73.75 -28.56
CA ASN A 30 37.59 73.81 -27.21
C ASN A 30 36.61 72.68 -26.87
N LEU A 31 36.92 71.50 -27.33
CA LEU A 31 36.07 70.31 -27.08
C LEU A 31 35.77 70.07 -25.57
N GLY A 32 36.76 70.40 -24.71
CA GLY A 32 36.61 70.31 -23.26
C GLY A 32 35.53 71.25 -22.69
N ILE A 33 35.48 72.51 -23.17
CA ILE A 33 34.46 73.46 -22.73
C ILE A 33 33.07 73.10 -23.29
N LYS A 34 33.01 72.57 -24.51
CA LYS A 34 31.76 72.15 -25.13
C LYS A 34 31.21 70.89 -24.49
N SER A 35 32.06 69.90 -24.17
CA SER A 35 31.66 68.76 -23.43
C SER A 35 31.18 69.06 -21.99
N LEU A 36 31.89 69.99 -21.34
CA LEU A 36 31.48 70.50 -20.04
C LEU A 36 30.12 71.20 -20.10
N SER A 37 29.89 72.06 -21.13
CA SER A 37 28.60 72.78 -21.31
C SER A 37 27.47 71.77 -21.63
N LEU A 38 27.76 70.70 -22.42
CA LEU A 38 26.80 69.65 -22.70
C LEU A 38 26.44 68.87 -21.44
N VAL A 39 27.45 68.47 -20.63
CA VAL A 39 27.23 67.80 -19.34
C VAL A 39 26.43 68.68 -18.39
N MET A 40 26.79 69.98 -18.30
CA MET A 40 26.03 70.95 -17.48
C MET A 40 24.59 71.11 -18.00
N ALA A 41 24.38 71.18 -19.32
CA ALA A 41 23.03 71.22 -19.88
C ALA A 41 22.22 70.01 -19.60
N ILE A 42 22.82 68.80 -19.65
CA ILE A 42 22.18 67.55 -19.28
C ILE A 42 21.85 67.54 -17.78
N ILE A 43 22.76 67.95 -16.93
CA ILE A 43 22.53 68.04 -15.48
C ILE A 43 21.40 69.04 -15.18
N LEU A 44 21.43 70.22 -15.81
CA LEU A 44 20.39 71.23 -15.64
C LEU A 44 19.03 70.73 -16.17
N TRP A 45 19.01 70.08 -17.33
CA TRP A 45 17.81 69.50 -17.89
C TRP A 45 17.26 68.42 -16.96
N MET A 46 18.14 67.55 -16.45
CA MET A 46 17.77 66.47 -15.50
C MET A 46 17.26 67.09 -14.19
N ALA A 47 17.85 68.15 -13.69
CA ALA A 47 17.38 68.85 -12.51
C ALA A 47 15.99 69.51 -12.75
N ILE A 48 15.77 70.20 -13.86
CA ILE A 48 14.47 70.80 -14.18
C ILE A 48 13.37 69.76 -14.33
N VAL A 49 13.62 68.65 -15.08
CA VAL A 49 12.67 67.56 -15.26
C VAL A 49 12.35 66.92 -13.94
N ASN A 50 13.26 66.90 -12.96
CA ASN A 50 13.06 66.29 -11.66
C ASN A 50 12.38 67.22 -10.65
N ILE A 51 12.50 68.58 -10.84
CA ILE A 51 11.86 69.59 -10.00
C ILE A 51 10.35 69.76 -10.36
N GLU A 52 9.98 69.56 -11.62
CA GLU A 52 8.58 69.73 -12.07
C GLU A 52 7.66 68.60 -11.66
N ASP A 53 8.17 67.41 -11.08
CA ASP A 53 7.42 66.23 -10.65
C ASP A 53 6.31 65.82 -11.66
N PRO A 54 6.69 65.37 -12.84
CA PRO A 54 5.76 65.14 -13.95
C PRO A 54 4.73 64.04 -13.58
N TYR A 55 3.58 64.13 -14.19
CA TYR A 55 2.57 63.09 -14.03
C TYR A 55 3.07 61.78 -14.62
N LYS A 56 2.82 60.68 -13.88
CA LYS A 56 3.14 59.32 -14.25
C LYS A 56 1.92 58.44 -14.08
N GLU A 57 1.81 57.46 -14.95
CA GLU A 57 0.80 56.43 -14.88
C GLU A 57 1.45 55.07 -14.56
N ARG A 58 0.83 54.33 -13.69
CA ARG A 58 1.25 52.96 -13.34
C ARG A 58 0.03 52.07 -13.07
N THR A 59 0.05 50.85 -13.61
CA THR A 59 -1.02 49.88 -13.41
C THR A 59 -0.63 48.90 -12.31
N PHE A 60 -1.54 48.68 -11.39
CA PHE A 60 -1.41 47.68 -10.33
C PHE A 60 -2.49 46.60 -10.51
N THR A 61 -2.09 45.34 -10.38
CA THR A 61 -3.04 44.21 -10.32
C THR A 61 -3.35 43.94 -8.86
N VAL A 62 -4.61 44.08 -8.48
CA VAL A 62 -5.07 43.90 -7.11
C VAL A 62 -6.25 42.92 -7.07
N THR A 63 -6.37 42.18 -5.96
CA THR A 63 -7.56 41.31 -5.73
C THR A 63 -8.73 42.19 -5.34
N VAL A 64 -9.91 41.90 -5.90
CA VAL A 64 -11.14 42.60 -5.61
C VAL A 64 -11.77 42.06 -4.34
N GLU A 65 -12.05 42.96 -3.39
CA GLU A 65 -12.75 42.66 -2.16
C GLU A 65 -14.25 42.92 -2.35
N THR A 66 -15.09 41.97 -2.05
CA THR A 66 -16.56 42.12 -2.08
C THR A 66 -17.06 42.74 -0.77
N ILE A 67 -18.01 43.66 -0.86
CA ILE A 67 -18.66 44.28 0.28
C ILE A 67 -20.16 44.15 0.17
N ASN A 68 -20.90 44.31 1.31
CA ASN A 68 -22.36 44.20 1.42
C ASN A 68 -22.92 42.85 0.97
N GLU A 69 -22.22 41.75 1.29
CA GLU A 69 -22.65 40.36 1.00
C GLU A 69 -23.98 40.02 1.68
N ASP A 70 -24.28 40.64 2.82
CA ASP A 70 -25.53 40.51 3.55
C ASP A 70 -26.77 40.89 2.71
N ALA A 71 -26.62 41.77 1.71
CA ALA A 71 -27.70 42.09 0.79
C ALA A 71 -28.18 40.87 -0.01
N LEU A 72 -27.25 39.98 -0.43
CA LEU A 72 -27.60 38.74 -1.11
C LEU A 72 -28.12 37.69 -0.13
N ALA A 73 -27.54 37.61 1.05
CA ALA A 73 -27.98 36.69 2.09
C ALA A 73 -29.44 36.97 2.50
N SER A 74 -29.86 38.27 2.55
CA SER A 74 -31.24 38.69 2.90
C SER A 74 -32.29 38.19 1.89
N VAL A 75 -31.92 37.98 0.64
CA VAL A 75 -32.77 37.43 -0.43
C VAL A 75 -32.49 35.93 -0.69
N ASN A 76 -31.87 35.24 0.27
CA ASN A 76 -31.54 33.82 0.23
C ASN A 76 -30.74 33.42 -1.01
N LYS A 77 -29.74 34.25 -1.39
CA LYS A 77 -28.85 33.99 -2.51
C LYS A 77 -27.41 33.92 -2.04
N VAL A 78 -26.61 33.16 -2.78
CA VAL A 78 -25.15 33.09 -2.73
C VAL A 78 -24.58 33.46 -4.09
N TYR A 79 -23.34 33.90 -4.13
CA TYR A 79 -22.69 34.29 -5.35
C TYR A 79 -21.35 33.55 -5.55
N GLU A 80 -20.99 33.33 -6.81
CA GLU A 80 -19.68 32.86 -7.23
C GLU A 80 -19.08 33.83 -8.25
N ILE A 81 -17.83 34.21 -8.06
CA ILE A 81 -17.14 35.14 -8.96
C ILE A 81 -16.79 34.39 -10.26
N ILE A 82 -17.34 34.87 -11.40
CA ILE A 82 -17.05 34.33 -12.73
C ILE A 82 -15.90 35.09 -13.38
N GLU A 83 -15.93 36.42 -13.30
CA GLU A 83 -14.94 37.32 -13.88
C GLU A 83 -14.66 38.51 -12.95
N GLY A 84 -13.45 39.06 -13.04
CA GLY A 84 -13.11 40.29 -12.31
C GLY A 84 -12.68 40.09 -10.86
N GLY A 85 -12.34 38.87 -10.44
CA GLY A 85 -11.79 38.58 -9.08
C GLY A 85 -10.41 39.26 -8.86
N THR A 86 -9.74 39.67 -9.93
CA THR A 86 -8.57 40.56 -9.93
C THR A 86 -8.81 41.73 -10.88
N ALA A 87 -8.44 42.92 -10.45
CA ALA A 87 -8.63 44.14 -11.22
C ALA A 87 -7.29 44.82 -11.56
N GLN A 88 -7.23 45.38 -12.74
CA GLN A 88 -6.13 46.27 -13.13
C GLN A 88 -6.53 47.71 -12.82
N VAL A 89 -5.90 48.27 -11.78
CA VAL A 89 -6.12 49.64 -11.36
C VAL A 89 -5.03 50.54 -11.96
N ARG A 90 -5.42 51.51 -12.78
CA ARG A 90 -4.59 52.54 -13.33
C ARG A 90 -4.52 53.68 -12.33
N VAL A 91 -3.30 53.99 -11.89
CA VAL A 91 -3.02 55.06 -10.96
C VAL A 91 -2.26 56.14 -11.70
N LYS A 92 -2.84 57.34 -11.82
CA LYS A 92 -2.28 58.51 -12.49
C LYS A 92 -2.07 59.67 -11.51
N GLY A 93 -0.87 60.11 -11.34
CA GLY A 93 -0.53 61.17 -10.39
C GLY A 93 0.89 61.64 -10.53
N LYS A 94 1.35 62.49 -9.61
CA LYS A 94 2.73 62.96 -9.58
C LYS A 94 3.70 61.78 -9.43
N LYS A 95 4.80 61.82 -10.15
CA LYS A 95 5.80 60.75 -10.17
C LYS A 95 6.28 60.39 -8.76
N SER A 96 6.53 61.41 -7.93
CA SER A 96 6.97 61.21 -6.55
C SER A 96 5.98 60.43 -5.68
N VAL A 97 4.68 60.48 -5.97
CA VAL A 97 3.62 59.73 -5.30
C VAL A 97 3.51 58.36 -5.90
N VAL A 98 3.36 58.25 -7.24
CA VAL A 98 3.11 56.97 -7.93
C VAL A 98 4.28 55.99 -7.77
N ASP A 99 5.54 56.46 -7.75
CA ASP A 99 6.73 55.61 -7.59
C ASP A 99 6.84 54.99 -6.19
N ARG A 100 6.21 55.59 -5.17
CA ARG A 100 6.19 55.07 -3.79
C ARG A 100 5.06 54.08 -3.54
N LEU A 101 4.03 54.05 -4.40
CA LEU A 101 2.90 53.16 -4.24
C LEU A 101 3.26 51.72 -4.59
N ARG A 102 2.72 50.79 -3.80
CA ARG A 102 2.75 49.34 -4.01
C ARG A 102 1.36 48.84 -4.26
N ALA A 103 1.24 47.63 -4.79
CA ALA A 103 -0.06 46.97 -4.99
C ALA A 103 -0.87 46.86 -3.68
N ASP A 104 -0.19 46.64 -2.54
CA ASP A 104 -0.83 46.54 -1.22
C ASP A 104 -1.38 47.90 -0.72
N ASP A 105 -0.98 49.00 -1.27
CA ASP A 105 -1.49 50.36 -0.92
C ASP A 105 -2.79 50.67 -1.66
N VAL A 106 -3.14 49.87 -2.69
CA VAL A 106 -4.38 50.01 -3.48
C VAL A 106 -5.38 48.95 -3.05
N ARG A 107 -6.62 49.34 -2.82
CA ARG A 107 -7.77 48.47 -2.58
C ARG A 107 -8.73 48.58 -3.76
N ALA A 108 -9.32 47.48 -4.18
CA ALA A 108 -10.40 47.45 -5.16
C ALA A 108 -11.61 46.80 -4.52
N THR A 109 -12.72 47.53 -4.44
CA THR A 109 -13.96 47.01 -3.80
C THR A 109 -15.08 46.92 -4.82
N ALA A 110 -15.92 45.90 -4.65
CA ALA A 110 -17.14 45.68 -5.42
C ALA A 110 -18.34 45.53 -4.49
N ASP A 111 -19.28 46.41 -4.62
CA ASP A 111 -20.49 46.44 -3.74
C ASP A 111 -21.60 45.59 -4.33
N LEU A 112 -21.85 44.41 -3.71
CA LEU A 112 -22.83 43.45 -4.17
C LEU A 112 -24.26 43.91 -3.98
N SER A 113 -24.53 44.99 -3.23
CA SER A 113 -25.85 45.59 -3.15
C SER A 113 -26.27 46.33 -4.44
N ASN A 114 -25.30 46.67 -5.29
CA ASN A 114 -25.47 47.45 -6.52
C ASN A 114 -25.34 46.59 -7.80
N LEU A 115 -25.64 45.30 -7.72
CA LEU A 115 -25.60 44.41 -8.88
C LEU A 115 -26.60 44.85 -9.97
N SER A 116 -26.11 44.89 -11.19
CA SER A 116 -26.92 45.16 -12.38
C SER A 116 -27.80 43.93 -12.75
N ALA A 117 -28.72 44.15 -13.69
CA ALA A 117 -29.60 43.05 -14.19
C ALA A 117 -28.81 41.88 -14.85
N VAL A 118 -27.54 42.09 -15.20
CA VAL A 118 -26.63 41.05 -15.74
C VAL A 118 -25.65 40.53 -14.69
N ASN A 119 -25.95 40.72 -13.40
CA ASN A 119 -25.14 40.30 -12.26
C ASN A 119 -23.66 40.80 -12.35
N ALA A 120 -23.52 42.03 -12.78
CA ALA A 120 -22.23 42.72 -12.84
C ALA A 120 -22.24 43.98 -11.97
N VAL A 121 -21.12 44.30 -11.34
CA VAL A 121 -20.93 45.50 -10.53
C VAL A 121 -19.61 46.16 -10.85
N ALA A 122 -19.58 47.52 -10.83
CA ALA A 122 -18.36 48.28 -11.02
C ALA A 122 -17.41 48.07 -9.84
N ILE A 123 -16.14 47.97 -10.16
CA ILE A 123 -15.06 47.89 -9.16
C ILE A 123 -14.62 49.34 -8.85
N VAL A 124 -14.66 49.69 -7.58
CA VAL A 124 -14.22 51.02 -7.09
C VAL A 124 -12.82 50.90 -6.49
N PRO A 125 -11.82 51.50 -7.12
CA PRO A 125 -10.47 51.53 -6.58
C PRO A 125 -10.31 52.63 -5.55
N GLU A 126 -9.60 52.37 -4.47
CA GLU A 126 -9.29 53.32 -3.39
C GLU A 126 -7.86 53.14 -2.90
N LEU A 127 -7.29 54.22 -2.35
CA LEU A 127 -6.00 54.12 -1.63
C LEU A 127 -6.24 53.79 -0.16
N LYS A 128 -5.51 52.82 0.39
CA LYS A 128 -5.52 52.49 1.82
C LYS A 128 -4.84 53.57 2.68
N LYS A 129 -4.04 54.46 2.08
CA LYS A 129 -3.27 55.51 2.76
C LYS A 129 -3.62 56.87 2.20
N ASN A 130 -3.80 57.84 3.07
CA ASN A 130 -3.93 59.22 2.65
C ASN A 130 -2.58 59.73 2.15
N VAL A 131 -2.52 60.26 0.92
CA VAL A 131 -1.36 60.87 0.30
C VAL A 131 -1.65 62.35 0.03
N SER A 132 -0.64 63.23 0.21
CA SER A 132 -0.80 64.70 0.15
C SER A 132 -1.26 65.23 -1.20
N ASP A 133 -0.97 64.52 -2.30
CA ASP A 133 -1.43 64.80 -3.66
C ASP A 133 -2.12 63.56 -4.19
N GLU A 134 -3.45 63.47 -3.97
CA GLU A 134 -4.24 62.30 -4.28
C GLU A 134 -4.20 61.96 -5.78
N PRO A 135 -3.65 60.79 -6.18
CA PRO A 135 -3.66 60.38 -7.57
C PRO A 135 -5.06 59.96 -8.00
N THR A 136 -5.36 60.10 -9.28
CA THR A 136 -6.59 59.56 -9.87
C THR A 136 -6.45 58.05 -10.05
N LEU A 137 -7.43 57.30 -9.56
CA LEU A 137 -7.51 55.86 -9.76
C LEU A 137 -8.64 55.51 -10.73
N GLU A 138 -8.34 54.73 -11.72
CA GLU A 138 -9.30 54.24 -12.72
C GLU A 138 -9.26 52.73 -12.80
N CYS A 139 -10.43 52.13 -12.89
CA CYS A 139 -10.58 50.68 -13.09
C CYS A 139 -11.67 50.43 -14.14
N ASP A 140 -11.30 49.86 -15.26
CA ASP A 140 -12.22 49.54 -16.35
C ASP A 140 -12.79 48.12 -16.21
N THR A 141 -12.32 47.33 -15.20
CA THR A 141 -12.79 45.98 -14.93
C THR A 141 -14.09 46.03 -14.16
N VAL A 142 -15.00 45.11 -14.50
CA VAL A 142 -16.24 44.88 -13.74
C VAL A 142 -16.18 43.50 -13.10
N LEU A 143 -16.75 43.37 -11.89
CA LEU A 143 -16.94 42.08 -11.25
C LEU A 143 -18.24 41.49 -11.79
N LYS A 144 -18.15 40.26 -12.36
CA LYS A 144 -19.34 39.47 -12.73
C LYS A 144 -19.48 38.28 -11.80
N VAL A 145 -20.67 38.05 -11.32
CA VAL A 145 -21.00 36.95 -10.41
C VAL A 145 -22.12 36.10 -10.97
N SER A 146 -22.10 34.81 -10.63
CA SER A 146 -23.24 33.92 -10.76
C SER A 146 -24.03 33.95 -9.47
N LEU A 147 -25.36 34.10 -9.55
CA LEU A 147 -26.25 34.06 -8.39
C LEU A 147 -27.03 32.75 -8.38
N GLU A 148 -27.00 32.05 -7.26
CA GLU A 148 -27.80 30.85 -7.01
C GLU A 148 -28.61 31.00 -5.75
N ASN A 149 -29.66 30.17 -5.62
CA ASN A 149 -30.38 30.06 -4.35
C ASN A 149 -29.46 29.42 -3.33
N ARG A 150 -29.55 29.93 -2.09
CA ARG A 150 -28.84 29.30 -0.98
C ARG A 150 -29.60 28.04 -0.58
N ALA A 151 -28.94 26.92 -0.53
CA ALA A 151 -29.44 25.64 -0.05
C ALA A 151 -28.61 25.14 1.12
N SER A 152 -29.20 24.25 1.92
CA SER A 152 -28.47 23.54 2.99
C SER A 152 -28.76 22.04 2.92
N LYS A 153 -27.78 21.23 3.35
CA LYS A 153 -27.90 19.79 3.44
C LYS A 153 -27.15 19.28 4.66
N GLN A 154 -27.81 18.42 5.44
CA GLN A 154 -27.15 17.71 6.52
C GLN A 154 -26.40 16.50 5.94
N VAL A 155 -25.08 16.45 6.17
CA VAL A 155 -24.21 15.44 5.60
C VAL A 155 -23.39 14.78 6.71
N LYS A 156 -23.26 13.45 6.65
CA LYS A 156 -22.44 12.67 7.58
C LYS A 156 -20.96 12.95 7.34
N VAL A 157 -20.20 13.13 8.43
CA VAL A 157 -18.75 13.28 8.40
C VAL A 157 -18.09 11.90 8.46
N THR A 158 -17.31 11.56 7.45
CA THR A 158 -16.53 10.33 7.39
C THR A 158 -15.06 10.64 7.63
N VAL A 159 -14.44 9.90 8.54
CA VAL A 159 -13.02 10.02 8.81
C VAL A 159 -12.24 9.11 7.86
N MET A 160 -11.28 9.67 7.17
CA MET A 160 -10.33 8.93 6.33
C MET A 160 -8.94 9.07 6.94
N THR A 161 -8.19 7.98 6.92
CA THR A 161 -6.79 7.98 7.38
C THR A 161 -5.83 7.90 6.20
N ASN A 162 -4.68 8.54 6.32
CA ASN A 162 -3.62 8.51 5.32
C ASN A 162 -2.28 8.26 6.02
N GLY A 163 -1.47 7.38 5.42
CA GLY A 163 -0.19 6.96 5.99
C GLY A 163 -0.27 5.62 6.71
N THR A 164 0.86 5.14 7.22
CA THR A 164 1.01 3.89 7.97
C THR A 164 1.28 4.20 9.44
N PRO A 165 0.57 3.58 10.39
CA PRO A 165 0.88 3.72 11.82
C PRO A 165 2.28 3.16 12.13
N GLN A 166 2.72 3.35 13.35
CA GLN A 166 3.98 2.77 13.84
C GLN A 166 3.90 1.24 13.75
N GLU A 167 5.04 0.60 13.48
CA GLU A 167 5.15 -0.86 13.46
C GLU A 167 4.65 -1.48 14.78
N GLY A 168 3.86 -2.53 14.68
CA GLY A 168 3.19 -3.16 15.83
C GLY A 168 1.89 -2.45 16.28
N TYR A 169 1.36 -1.53 15.47
CA TYR A 169 0.11 -0.84 15.72
C TYR A 169 -0.79 -0.80 14.50
N SER A 170 -2.09 -0.69 14.74
CA SER A 170 -3.12 -0.53 13.71
C SER A 170 -4.10 0.56 14.11
N ILE A 171 -4.74 1.17 13.13
CA ILE A 171 -5.78 2.16 13.39
C ILE A 171 -7.10 1.43 13.68
N GLY A 172 -7.63 1.72 14.86
CA GLY A 172 -8.92 1.23 15.29
C GLY A 172 -10.05 2.18 14.92
N GLU A 173 -10.98 2.39 15.85
CA GLU A 173 -12.15 3.26 15.62
C GLU A 173 -11.74 4.72 15.46
N CYS A 174 -12.27 5.35 14.42
CA CYS A 174 -12.09 6.77 14.13
C CYS A 174 -13.43 7.50 14.30
N THR A 175 -13.53 8.43 15.22
CA THR A 175 -14.75 9.19 15.48
C THR A 175 -14.58 10.66 15.16
N ALA A 176 -15.62 11.26 14.57
CA ALA A 176 -15.68 12.69 14.28
C ALA A 176 -16.71 13.39 15.19
N SER A 177 -16.36 14.56 15.68
CA SER A 177 -17.27 15.38 16.48
C SER A 177 -17.26 16.84 15.97
N PRO A 178 -18.41 17.33 15.44
CA PRO A 178 -19.67 16.61 15.20
C PRO A 178 -19.55 15.55 14.10
N ASN A 179 -20.41 14.53 14.17
CA ASN A 179 -20.46 13.44 13.18
C ASN A 179 -21.38 13.75 11.98
N MET A 180 -22.14 14.86 12.06
CA MET A 180 -22.94 15.43 10.98
C MET A 180 -22.68 16.93 10.90
N LEU A 181 -22.65 17.46 9.68
CA LEU A 181 -22.52 18.88 9.41
C LEU A 181 -23.67 19.36 8.54
N GLU A 182 -24.18 20.53 8.84
CA GLU A 182 -25.04 21.28 7.93
C GLU A 182 -24.13 22.07 6.98
N VAL A 183 -24.10 21.63 5.73
CA VAL A 183 -23.32 22.29 4.67
C VAL A 183 -24.26 23.21 3.92
N THR A 184 -23.89 24.49 3.82
CA THR A 184 -24.65 25.50 3.08
C THR A 184 -23.85 25.99 1.87
N GLY A 185 -24.55 26.44 0.82
CA GLY A 185 -23.93 26.94 -0.40
C GLY A 185 -24.92 27.15 -1.53
N GLY A 186 -24.41 27.27 -2.74
CA GLY A 186 -25.23 27.31 -3.96
C GLY A 186 -25.99 26.00 -4.18
N GLU A 187 -27.23 26.07 -4.60
CA GLU A 187 -28.12 24.92 -4.78
C GLU A 187 -27.50 23.86 -5.72
N SER A 188 -26.86 24.28 -6.80
CA SER A 188 -26.18 23.39 -7.76
C SER A 188 -25.00 22.64 -7.13
N VAL A 189 -24.27 23.29 -6.21
CA VAL A 189 -23.13 22.72 -5.49
C VAL A 189 -23.61 21.76 -4.42
N ILE A 190 -24.59 22.19 -3.59
CA ILE A 190 -25.14 21.38 -2.50
C ILE A 190 -25.77 20.08 -3.01
N ASN A 191 -26.46 20.13 -4.15
CA ASN A 191 -27.07 18.93 -4.75
C ASN A 191 -26.07 17.88 -5.23
N ARG A 192 -24.84 18.27 -5.52
CA ARG A 192 -23.76 17.34 -5.90
C ARG A 192 -23.09 16.69 -4.71
N ILE A 193 -23.19 17.26 -3.52
CA ILE A 193 -22.51 16.73 -2.34
C ILE A 193 -23.20 15.44 -1.88
N ASP A 194 -22.41 14.37 -1.78
CA ASP A 194 -22.83 13.09 -1.22
C ASP A 194 -22.31 12.89 0.20
N SER A 195 -21.03 13.17 0.43
CA SER A 195 -20.36 12.96 1.71
C SER A 195 -19.42 14.11 2.07
N VAL A 196 -19.20 14.29 3.36
CA VAL A 196 -18.12 15.16 3.89
C VAL A 196 -17.05 14.27 4.51
N ARG A 197 -15.79 14.51 4.14
CA ARG A 197 -14.66 13.74 4.63
C ARG A 197 -13.67 14.62 5.36
N VAL A 198 -13.02 14.04 6.37
CA VAL A 198 -11.88 14.63 7.07
C VAL A 198 -10.72 13.65 7.00
N THR A 199 -9.59 14.07 6.45
CA THR A 199 -8.42 13.19 6.26
C THR A 199 -7.38 13.47 7.33
N VAL A 200 -7.00 12.43 8.06
CA VAL A 200 -6.01 12.50 9.14
C VAL A 200 -4.77 11.72 8.75
N ASN A 201 -3.62 12.35 8.87
CA ASN A 201 -2.33 11.64 8.70
C ASN A 201 -2.01 10.88 9.99
N VAL A 202 -1.87 9.56 9.85
CA VAL A 202 -1.57 8.60 10.93
C VAL A 202 -0.15 8.02 10.85
N ASN A 203 0.71 8.63 10.02
CA ASN A 203 2.05 8.12 9.79
C ASN A 203 2.88 8.11 11.07
N GLY A 204 3.41 6.93 11.46
CA GLY A 204 4.24 6.73 12.63
C GLY A 204 3.51 6.88 13.98
N VAL A 205 2.17 6.85 13.99
CA VAL A 205 1.37 6.97 15.20
C VAL A 205 1.29 5.62 15.93
N GLY A 206 1.59 5.60 17.24
CA GLY A 206 1.56 4.42 18.12
C GLY A 206 0.69 4.58 19.37
N GLU A 207 -0.07 5.68 19.50
CA GLU A 207 -0.95 5.95 20.62
C GLU A 207 -2.20 6.72 20.19
N ASP A 208 -3.24 6.67 21.01
CA ASP A 208 -4.48 7.42 20.81
C ASP A 208 -4.23 8.92 20.73
N PHE A 209 -4.86 9.58 19.77
CA PHE A 209 -4.71 11.02 19.64
C PHE A 209 -5.98 11.70 19.11
N ARG A 210 -5.99 13.02 19.26
CA ARG A 210 -7.06 13.89 18.80
C ARG A 210 -6.50 14.97 17.89
N LYS A 211 -7.19 15.23 16.77
CA LYS A 211 -6.79 16.25 15.82
C LYS A 211 -8.00 17.06 15.36
N LYS A 212 -7.78 18.34 15.08
CA LYS A 212 -8.79 19.19 14.41
C LYS A 212 -8.42 19.31 12.94
N VAL A 213 -9.33 18.90 12.05
CA VAL A 213 -9.14 18.83 10.61
C VAL A 213 -10.23 19.59 9.89
N ALA A 214 -9.88 20.30 8.82
CA ALA A 214 -10.88 20.96 7.96
C ALA A 214 -11.67 19.90 7.18
N PRO A 215 -13.01 20.07 7.10
CA PRO A 215 -13.84 19.18 6.29
C PRO A 215 -13.69 19.51 4.81
N SER A 216 -13.83 18.51 3.93
CA SER A 216 -13.96 18.64 2.48
C SER A 216 -15.19 17.87 2.00
N ALA A 217 -15.93 18.44 1.05
CA ALA A 217 -17.12 17.81 0.47
C ALA A 217 -16.74 16.96 -0.75
N TYR A 218 -17.46 15.87 -0.96
CA TYR A 218 -17.24 14.94 -2.08
C TYR A 218 -18.58 14.57 -2.73
N ASP A 219 -18.54 14.36 -4.05
CA ASP A 219 -19.68 13.86 -4.81
C ASP A 219 -19.80 12.33 -4.71
N ALA A 220 -20.84 11.76 -5.31
CA ALA A 220 -21.10 10.33 -5.35
C ALA A 220 -19.99 9.51 -6.05
N ASN A 221 -19.18 10.16 -6.90
CA ASN A 221 -18.04 9.51 -7.58
C ASN A 221 -16.74 9.62 -6.76
N GLY A 222 -16.78 10.23 -5.57
CA GLY A 222 -15.62 10.44 -4.72
C GLY A 222 -14.71 11.58 -5.17
N LYS A 223 -15.18 12.47 -6.05
CA LYS A 223 -14.47 13.67 -6.46
C LYS A 223 -14.75 14.81 -5.49
N GLU A 224 -13.73 15.56 -5.11
CA GLU A 224 -13.89 16.73 -4.24
C GLU A 224 -14.72 17.82 -4.91
N VAL A 225 -15.72 18.31 -4.18
CA VAL A 225 -16.58 19.44 -4.56
C VAL A 225 -16.05 20.69 -3.86
N SER A 226 -15.38 21.55 -4.62
CA SER A 226 -14.85 22.83 -4.15
C SER A 226 -15.66 23.97 -4.74
N SER A 227 -16.06 24.92 -3.91
CA SER A 227 -16.71 26.18 -4.31
C SER A 227 -16.46 27.23 -3.24
N SER A 228 -16.35 28.49 -3.62
CA SER A 228 -16.23 29.62 -2.69
C SER A 228 -17.52 29.86 -1.90
N THR A 229 -18.64 29.30 -2.35
CA THR A 229 -19.95 29.43 -1.69
C THR A 229 -20.17 28.40 -0.58
N LEU A 230 -19.29 27.40 -0.44
CA LEU A 230 -19.45 26.34 0.56
C LEU A 230 -19.07 26.82 1.95
N ASP A 231 -20.02 26.66 2.88
CA ASP A 231 -19.81 26.87 4.30
C ASP A 231 -20.24 25.62 5.07
N TYR A 232 -19.36 25.13 5.91
CA TYR A 232 -19.58 23.96 6.77
C TYR A 232 -20.08 24.33 8.17
N GLY A 233 -20.31 25.63 8.45
CA GLY A 233 -20.67 26.14 9.77
C GLY A 233 -19.55 26.04 10.83
N ILE A 234 -18.53 25.26 10.54
CA ILE A 234 -17.35 25.10 11.40
C ILE A 234 -16.07 25.05 10.55
N ALA A 235 -15.02 25.69 11.02
CA ALA A 235 -13.74 25.68 10.31
C ALA A 235 -13.01 24.33 10.41
N ARG A 236 -13.23 23.57 11.50
CA ARG A 236 -12.53 22.29 11.74
C ARG A 236 -13.39 21.33 12.56
N VAL A 237 -13.39 20.07 12.16
CA VAL A 237 -13.98 18.93 12.89
C VAL A 237 -12.95 18.37 13.84
N ARG A 238 -13.35 18.00 15.05
CA ARG A 238 -12.48 17.25 15.98
C ARG A 238 -12.59 15.77 15.65
N VAL A 239 -11.44 15.17 15.36
CA VAL A 239 -11.33 13.73 15.11
C VAL A 239 -10.61 13.09 16.29
N GLN A 240 -11.14 11.99 16.79
CA GLN A 240 -10.48 11.11 17.75
C GLN A 240 -10.15 9.80 17.04
N ILE A 241 -8.92 9.37 17.17
CA ILE A 241 -8.40 8.13 16.58
C ILE A 241 -7.93 7.24 17.70
N HIS A 242 -8.46 6.02 17.76
CA HIS A 242 -8.00 4.97 18.61
C HIS A 242 -6.95 4.14 17.88
N VAL A 243 -5.85 3.83 18.58
CA VAL A 243 -4.74 3.06 18.05
C VAL A 243 -4.63 1.76 18.84
N LEU A 244 -4.72 0.66 18.14
CA LEU A 244 -4.71 -0.68 18.71
C LEU A 244 -3.35 -1.32 18.48
N LYS A 245 -2.92 -2.16 19.41
CA LYS A 245 -1.72 -2.99 19.21
C LYS A 245 -2.02 -4.12 18.23
N THR A 246 -0.99 -4.50 17.49
CA THR A 246 -1.00 -5.73 16.70
C THR A 246 -0.15 -6.79 17.37
N LYS A 247 -0.49 -8.06 17.18
CA LYS A 247 0.28 -9.20 17.63
C LYS A 247 0.24 -10.27 16.55
N THR A 248 1.38 -10.81 16.18
CA THR A 248 1.47 -11.97 15.30
C THR A 248 1.36 -13.23 16.14
N ILE A 249 0.47 -14.13 15.75
CA ILE A 249 0.23 -15.42 16.42
C ILE A 249 0.15 -16.54 15.39
N PRO A 250 0.60 -17.76 15.72
CA PRO A 250 0.44 -18.92 14.87
C PRO A 250 -1.01 -19.42 14.85
N VAL A 251 -1.39 -20.01 13.72
CA VAL A 251 -2.64 -20.73 13.53
C VAL A 251 -2.37 -22.21 13.80
N ASN A 252 -2.98 -22.75 14.85
CA ASN A 252 -2.86 -24.15 15.22
C ASN A 252 -4.12 -24.92 14.76
N ILE A 253 -3.92 -25.97 13.95
CA ILE A 253 -5.01 -26.79 13.43
C ILE A 253 -5.16 -28.01 14.32
N ASN A 254 -6.32 -28.14 14.94
CA ASN A 254 -6.68 -29.31 15.76
C ASN A 254 -7.58 -30.24 14.96
N ILE A 255 -7.01 -31.33 14.45
CA ILE A 255 -7.75 -32.35 13.70
C ILE A 255 -8.48 -33.25 14.66
N THR A 256 -9.77 -33.47 14.41
CA THR A 256 -10.64 -34.38 15.15
C THR A 256 -11.42 -35.27 14.19
N GLY A 257 -11.85 -36.44 14.70
CA GLY A 257 -12.60 -37.44 13.90
C GLY A 257 -11.69 -38.33 13.07
N GLU A 258 -12.33 -39.22 12.30
CA GLU A 258 -11.66 -40.18 11.41
C GLU A 258 -12.16 -39.98 9.97
N PRO A 259 -11.27 -40.09 8.96
CA PRO A 259 -11.68 -40.00 7.56
C PRO A 259 -12.67 -41.12 7.18
N ALA A 260 -13.22 -41.02 5.99
CA ALA A 260 -14.09 -42.09 5.46
C ALA A 260 -13.33 -43.41 5.31
N GLU A 261 -14.05 -44.53 5.44
CA GLU A 261 -13.48 -45.88 5.28
C GLU A 261 -12.67 -45.98 3.97
N GLY A 262 -11.43 -46.45 4.08
CA GLY A 262 -10.50 -46.57 2.96
C GLY A 262 -9.73 -45.30 2.63
N TYR A 263 -9.75 -44.29 3.52
CA TYR A 263 -8.89 -43.10 3.48
C TYR A 263 -8.14 -42.95 4.80
N GLU A 264 -7.01 -42.28 4.73
CA GLU A 264 -6.18 -41.97 5.88
C GLU A 264 -5.76 -40.49 5.84
N PHE A 265 -5.71 -39.88 7.02
CA PHE A 265 -5.20 -38.52 7.19
C PHE A 265 -3.67 -38.56 7.12
N VAL A 266 -3.10 -37.68 6.29
CA VAL A 266 -1.64 -37.56 6.08
C VAL A 266 -1.07 -36.34 6.76
N ASP A 267 -1.60 -35.17 6.39
CA ASP A 267 -1.13 -33.87 6.86
C ASP A 267 -2.25 -32.82 6.85
N ALA A 268 -2.01 -31.70 7.52
CA ALA A 268 -2.83 -30.52 7.39
C ALA A 268 -1.94 -29.26 7.38
N GLU A 269 -2.10 -28.43 6.39
CA GLU A 269 -1.37 -27.20 6.20
C GLU A 269 -2.31 -26.00 6.20
N CYS A 270 -1.91 -24.91 6.84
CA CYS A 270 -2.64 -23.66 6.87
C CYS A 270 -1.79 -22.55 6.24
N LEU A 271 -2.36 -21.79 5.32
CA LEU A 271 -1.68 -20.66 4.69
C LEU A 271 -2.53 -19.39 4.86
N PRO A 272 -1.96 -18.35 5.47
CA PRO A 272 -0.65 -18.27 6.12
C PRO A 272 -0.60 -19.06 7.45
N GLU A 273 0.58 -19.49 7.87
CA GLU A 273 0.81 -20.18 9.16
C GLU A 273 0.68 -19.25 10.38
N GLU A 274 0.96 -17.95 10.15
CA GLU A 274 0.85 -16.92 11.17
C GLU A 274 -0.09 -15.81 10.69
N ILE A 275 -0.86 -15.27 11.62
CA ILE A 275 -1.79 -14.16 11.37
C ILE A 275 -1.48 -12.98 12.28
N GLN A 276 -1.88 -11.79 11.84
CA GLN A 276 -1.83 -10.60 12.69
C GLN A 276 -3.21 -10.29 13.24
N ILE A 277 -3.29 -10.23 14.57
CA ILE A 277 -4.48 -9.86 15.33
C ILE A 277 -4.31 -8.46 15.92
N VAL A 278 -5.43 -7.79 16.14
CA VAL A 278 -5.53 -6.43 16.65
C VAL A 278 -6.48 -6.43 17.84
N GLY A 279 -6.07 -5.77 18.91
CA GLY A 279 -6.90 -5.65 20.10
C GLY A 279 -6.33 -4.71 21.13
N SER A 280 -7.00 -4.62 22.28
CA SER A 280 -6.42 -3.91 23.42
C SER A 280 -5.20 -4.69 23.96
N ARG A 281 -4.30 -3.99 24.64
CA ARG A 281 -3.12 -4.66 25.24
C ARG A 281 -3.50 -5.86 26.09
N LYS A 282 -4.55 -5.70 26.91
CA LYS A 282 -5.00 -6.73 27.85
C LYS A 282 -5.53 -7.97 27.12
N ASP A 283 -6.34 -7.75 26.07
CA ASP A 283 -6.95 -8.86 25.33
C ASP A 283 -5.91 -9.64 24.51
N LEU A 284 -4.83 -8.96 24.08
CA LEU A 284 -3.74 -9.61 23.32
C LEU A 284 -2.72 -10.35 24.21
N GLU A 285 -2.58 -9.99 25.51
CA GLU A 285 -1.61 -10.62 26.40
C GLU A 285 -1.91 -12.12 26.60
N ASP A 286 -3.19 -12.48 26.69
CA ASP A 286 -3.64 -13.85 26.97
C ASP A 286 -3.69 -14.75 25.73
N ILE A 287 -3.54 -14.21 24.52
CA ILE A 287 -3.63 -14.98 23.27
C ILE A 287 -2.23 -15.29 22.74
N SER A 288 -1.83 -16.54 22.78
CA SER A 288 -0.55 -17.01 22.22
C SER A 288 -0.66 -17.67 20.84
N GLN A 289 -1.80 -18.22 20.53
CA GLN A 289 -2.13 -18.90 19.28
C GLN A 289 -3.63 -18.83 19.02
N VAL A 290 -4.07 -19.18 17.83
CA VAL A 290 -5.48 -19.45 17.54
C VAL A 290 -5.64 -20.93 17.20
N ASP A 291 -6.54 -21.61 17.92
CA ASP A 291 -6.84 -23.02 17.70
C ASP A 291 -8.08 -23.14 16.79
N VAL A 292 -7.90 -23.82 15.67
CA VAL A 292 -8.94 -24.06 14.68
C VAL A 292 -9.28 -25.54 14.68
N PRO A 293 -10.39 -25.96 15.30
CA PRO A 293 -10.82 -27.35 15.30
C PRO A 293 -11.41 -27.75 13.94
N ILE A 294 -10.88 -28.80 13.34
CA ILE A 294 -11.33 -29.33 12.06
C ILE A 294 -11.78 -30.78 12.26
N ASP A 295 -13.04 -31.02 11.99
CA ASP A 295 -13.61 -32.37 12.00
C ASP A 295 -13.49 -33.01 10.61
N ILE A 296 -12.66 -34.06 10.52
CA ILE A 296 -12.44 -34.82 9.28
C ILE A 296 -13.34 -36.05 9.17
N THR A 297 -14.31 -36.20 10.07
CA THR A 297 -15.20 -37.39 10.12
C THR A 297 -15.89 -37.61 8.78
N GLY A 298 -15.63 -38.76 8.20
CA GLY A 298 -16.22 -39.17 6.92
C GLY A 298 -15.73 -38.43 5.71
N MET A 299 -14.68 -37.56 5.83
CA MET A 299 -14.07 -36.86 4.71
C MET A 299 -13.35 -37.85 3.78
N LYS A 300 -13.36 -37.54 2.51
CA LYS A 300 -12.67 -38.25 1.44
C LYS A 300 -12.19 -37.29 0.35
N SER A 301 -11.12 -37.63 -0.30
CA SER A 301 -10.60 -36.87 -1.43
C SER A 301 -10.20 -37.74 -2.59
N ALA A 302 -10.63 -37.39 -3.80
CA ALA A 302 -10.20 -38.09 -5.01
C ALA A 302 -8.84 -37.61 -5.51
N SER A 303 -8.42 -36.38 -5.11
CA SER A 303 -7.18 -35.73 -5.50
C SER A 303 -6.04 -35.83 -4.49
N GLY A 304 -6.28 -36.47 -3.34
CA GLY A 304 -5.30 -36.59 -2.27
C GLY A 304 -5.36 -35.46 -1.24
N SER A 305 -6.12 -34.40 -1.48
CA SER A 305 -6.31 -33.31 -0.51
C SER A 305 -7.69 -32.65 -0.63
N VAL A 306 -8.10 -31.99 0.44
CA VAL A 306 -9.30 -31.13 0.50
C VAL A 306 -8.83 -29.73 0.86
N GLU A 307 -9.23 -28.73 0.06
CA GLU A 307 -8.95 -27.32 0.34
C GLU A 307 -10.22 -26.65 0.87
N GLN A 308 -10.06 -25.84 1.92
CA GLN A 308 -11.14 -25.10 2.55
C GLN A 308 -10.63 -23.74 3.02
N ASN A 309 -11.43 -22.67 2.76
CA ASN A 309 -11.16 -21.35 3.32
C ASN A 309 -11.94 -21.18 4.62
N ILE A 310 -11.25 -20.72 5.66
CA ILE A 310 -11.80 -20.58 7.00
C ILE A 310 -11.66 -19.12 7.44
N SER A 311 -12.74 -18.58 8.02
CA SER A 311 -12.73 -17.28 8.69
C SER A 311 -12.10 -17.43 10.07
N ILE A 312 -10.95 -16.84 10.27
CA ILE A 312 -10.26 -16.88 11.57
C ILE A 312 -10.97 -16.05 12.63
N GLN A 313 -11.72 -15.01 12.22
CA GLN A 313 -12.44 -14.17 13.17
C GLN A 313 -13.40 -14.97 14.08
N ASP A 314 -13.93 -16.09 13.59
CA ASP A 314 -14.88 -16.94 14.33
C ASP A 314 -14.24 -17.69 15.51
N TYR A 315 -12.91 -17.74 15.56
CA TYR A 315 -12.11 -18.42 16.60
C TYR A 315 -11.40 -17.46 17.54
N LEU A 316 -11.59 -16.14 17.34
CA LEU A 316 -11.00 -15.12 18.21
C LEU A 316 -12.01 -14.67 19.27
N PRO A 317 -11.55 -14.31 20.47
CA PRO A 317 -12.42 -13.78 21.51
C PRO A 317 -12.95 -12.38 21.17
N ASP A 318 -14.03 -12.00 21.86
CA ASP A 318 -14.60 -10.66 21.76
C ASP A 318 -13.58 -9.56 22.03
N GLY A 319 -13.57 -8.52 21.23
CA GLY A 319 -12.62 -7.38 21.36
C GLY A 319 -11.29 -7.57 20.62
N VAL A 320 -11.05 -8.74 20.03
CA VAL A 320 -9.91 -9.02 19.16
C VAL A 320 -10.38 -9.24 17.73
N THR A 321 -9.74 -8.58 16.80
CA THR A 321 -10.04 -8.72 15.38
C THR A 321 -8.79 -9.11 14.60
N VAL A 322 -8.98 -9.87 13.53
CA VAL A 322 -7.90 -10.18 12.60
C VAL A 322 -7.73 -9.01 11.61
N LEU A 323 -6.49 -8.69 11.23
CA LEU A 323 -6.27 -7.72 10.15
C LEU A 323 -6.88 -8.25 8.84
N THR A 324 -7.42 -7.34 8.03
CA THR A 324 -8.19 -7.66 6.82
C THR A 324 -7.46 -8.60 5.87
N ASP A 325 -6.12 -8.47 5.77
CA ASP A 325 -5.28 -9.31 4.91
C ASP A 325 -5.22 -10.79 5.36
N TYR A 326 -5.60 -11.06 6.61
CA TYR A 326 -5.59 -12.39 7.23
C TYR A 326 -7.00 -12.87 7.61
N ALA A 327 -8.04 -12.21 7.13
CA ALA A 327 -9.42 -12.53 7.51
C ALA A 327 -9.84 -13.96 7.13
N GLN A 328 -9.27 -14.50 6.08
CA GLN A 328 -9.46 -15.87 5.64
C GLN A 328 -8.11 -16.56 5.48
N VAL A 329 -8.03 -17.78 5.96
CA VAL A 329 -6.89 -18.67 5.76
C VAL A 329 -7.30 -19.85 4.90
N SER A 330 -6.40 -20.29 4.05
CA SER A 330 -6.60 -21.50 3.24
C SER A 330 -6.05 -22.70 4.00
N LEU A 331 -6.92 -23.64 4.29
CA LEU A 331 -6.59 -24.92 4.91
C LEU A 331 -6.54 -25.99 3.83
N ARG A 332 -5.44 -26.73 3.78
CA ARG A 332 -5.26 -27.93 2.98
C ARG A 332 -5.17 -29.15 3.89
N ILE A 333 -6.07 -30.09 3.71
CA ILE A 333 -6.12 -31.36 4.46
C ILE A 333 -5.71 -32.47 3.51
N GLY A 334 -4.60 -33.12 3.78
CA GLY A 334 -4.12 -34.27 3.04
C GLY A 334 -4.89 -35.53 3.45
N LEU A 335 -5.62 -36.12 2.50
CA LEU A 335 -6.39 -37.34 2.69
C LEU A 335 -6.03 -38.31 1.56
N GLU A 336 -5.27 -39.36 1.89
CA GLU A 336 -4.89 -40.34 0.90
C GLU A 336 -5.78 -41.59 0.98
N LYS A 337 -5.99 -42.18 -0.20
CA LYS A 337 -6.74 -43.44 -0.32
C LYS A 337 -5.86 -44.59 0.05
N MET A 338 -6.36 -45.45 0.93
CA MET A 338 -5.78 -46.76 1.22
C MET A 338 -6.00 -47.71 0.06
N MET A 339 -4.96 -48.22 -0.50
CA MET A 339 -5.01 -49.16 -1.61
C MET A 339 -4.37 -50.51 -1.24
N SER A 340 -4.73 -51.56 -1.99
CA SER A 340 -4.09 -52.87 -1.84
C SER A 340 -3.38 -53.22 -3.14
N ARG A 341 -2.12 -53.63 -3.04
CA ARG A 341 -1.28 -54.07 -4.17
C ARG A 341 -0.80 -55.50 -3.94
N THR A 342 -0.85 -56.30 -4.97
CA THR A 342 -0.26 -57.66 -4.91
C THR A 342 1.18 -57.62 -5.36
N ILE A 343 2.08 -57.97 -4.45
CA ILE A 343 3.51 -58.08 -4.72
C ILE A 343 3.82 -59.56 -4.94
N THR A 344 4.57 -59.90 -5.97
CA THR A 344 5.03 -61.26 -6.27
C THR A 344 6.54 -61.33 -6.04
N VAL A 345 6.92 -62.12 -5.04
CA VAL A 345 8.32 -62.28 -4.66
C VAL A 345 8.81 -63.63 -5.14
N PRO A 346 9.92 -63.71 -5.93
CA PRO A 346 10.56 -64.97 -6.28
C PRO A 346 11.04 -65.69 -5.00
N VAL A 347 10.86 -66.99 -4.92
CA VAL A 347 11.25 -67.79 -3.73
C VAL A 347 12.74 -67.63 -3.44
N ARG A 348 13.58 -67.47 -4.47
CA ARG A 348 15.02 -67.31 -4.34
C ARG A 348 15.45 -66.02 -3.62
N ASP A 349 14.57 -65.01 -3.59
CA ASP A 349 14.87 -63.69 -3.03
C ASP A 349 14.40 -63.59 -1.59
N ILE A 350 13.81 -64.65 -1.03
CA ILE A 350 13.32 -64.71 0.35
C ILE A 350 14.51 -65.03 1.28
N LYS A 351 14.76 -64.15 2.24
CA LYS A 351 15.78 -64.33 3.26
C LYS A 351 15.29 -65.11 4.48
N PHE A 352 16.19 -65.70 5.22
CA PHE A 352 15.85 -66.37 6.50
C PHE A 352 16.31 -65.48 7.63
N ALA A 353 15.35 -64.99 8.43
CA ALA A 353 15.62 -64.15 9.59
C ALA A 353 15.66 -65.05 10.86
N SER A 354 16.40 -64.61 11.87
CA SER A 354 16.53 -65.24 13.17
C SER A 354 16.99 -66.73 13.11
N LEU A 355 17.66 -67.13 12.02
CA LEU A 355 18.15 -68.51 11.88
C LEU A 355 19.45 -68.66 12.69
N SER A 356 19.48 -69.69 13.55
CA SER A 356 20.69 -70.02 14.34
C SER A 356 21.89 -70.36 13.39
N SER A 357 23.10 -69.91 13.73
CA SER A 357 24.31 -70.13 12.96
C SER A 357 24.69 -71.61 12.80
N ARG A 358 24.10 -72.49 13.60
CA ARG A 358 24.27 -73.93 13.54
C ARG A 358 23.30 -74.65 12.59
N LEU A 359 22.37 -73.90 12.02
CA LEU A 359 21.31 -74.41 11.14
C LEU A 359 21.42 -73.79 9.75
N SER A 360 20.99 -74.55 8.77
CA SER A 360 20.82 -74.10 7.38
C SER A 360 19.37 -74.27 6.99
N ALA A 361 18.80 -73.33 6.26
CA ALA A 361 17.44 -73.37 5.82
C ALA A 361 17.37 -73.29 4.28
N GLU A 362 16.44 -74.07 3.73
CA GLU A 362 16.12 -74.03 2.30
C GLU A 362 14.58 -74.07 2.13
N ILE A 363 14.08 -73.33 1.15
CA ILE A 363 12.67 -73.41 0.80
C ILE A 363 12.48 -74.61 -0.14
N VAL A 364 11.60 -75.52 0.25
CA VAL A 364 11.33 -76.78 -0.48
C VAL A 364 9.92 -76.75 -1.08
N GLY A 365 9.75 -77.37 -2.26
CA GLY A 365 8.48 -77.38 -2.95
C GLY A 365 8.55 -76.88 -4.41
N ASN A 366 7.42 -76.90 -5.09
CA ASN A 366 7.33 -76.52 -6.51
C ASN A 366 6.97 -75.04 -6.75
N GLN A 367 6.94 -74.24 -5.67
CA GLN A 367 6.61 -72.82 -5.77
C GLN A 367 7.83 -72.02 -6.29
N THR A 368 7.66 -71.26 -7.37
CA THR A 368 8.68 -70.36 -7.92
C THR A 368 8.58 -68.94 -7.41
N SER A 369 7.39 -68.58 -6.92
CA SER A 369 7.11 -67.27 -6.36
C SER A 369 6.02 -67.31 -5.29
N VAL A 370 5.96 -66.31 -4.45
CA VAL A 370 4.98 -66.11 -3.36
C VAL A 370 4.24 -64.80 -3.63
N LYS A 371 2.92 -64.83 -3.44
CA LYS A 371 2.09 -63.62 -3.55
C LYS A 371 1.79 -63.05 -2.18
N LEU A 372 2.02 -61.79 -2.01
CA LEU A 372 1.67 -61.03 -0.81
C LEU A 372 0.76 -59.87 -1.22
N VAL A 373 -0.27 -59.64 -0.41
CA VAL A 373 -1.11 -58.44 -0.60
C VAL A 373 -0.72 -57.44 0.47
N VAL A 374 -0.19 -56.31 0.00
CA VAL A 374 0.20 -55.18 0.82
C VAL A 374 -0.89 -54.13 0.73
N GLN A 375 -1.29 -53.58 1.85
CA GLN A 375 -2.18 -52.44 1.96
C GLN A 375 -1.41 -51.26 2.52
N GLY A 376 -1.60 -50.08 1.94
CA GLY A 376 -0.93 -48.84 2.34
C GLY A 376 -1.49 -47.65 1.60
N LEU A 377 -0.95 -46.47 1.89
CA LEU A 377 -1.25 -45.27 1.17
C LEU A 377 -0.88 -45.41 -0.32
N SER A 378 -1.67 -44.80 -1.19
CA SER A 378 -1.41 -44.88 -2.64
C SER A 378 -0.03 -44.41 -3.01
N SER A 379 0.44 -43.30 -2.41
CA SER A 379 1.78 -42.75 -2.60
C SER A 379 2.89 -43.72 -2.15
N ALA A 380 2.70 -44.35 -0.98
CA ALA A 380 3.65 -45.30 -0.46
C ALA A 380 3.72 -46.59 -1.32
N LEU A 381 2.59 -47.06 -1.83
CA LEU A 381 2.55 -48.21 -2.72
C LEU A 381 3.10 -47.93 -4.10
N ASP A 382 2.94 -46.70 -4.59
CA ASP A 382 3.49 -46.26 -5.89
C ASP A 382 5.01 -46.05 -5.85
N ALA A 383 5.53 -45.68 -4.66
CA ALA A 383 6.98 -45.55 -4.42
C ALA A 383 7.67 -46.90 -4.23
N LEU A 384 6.92 -48.02 -3.92
CA LEU A 384 7.48 -49.34 -3.80
C LEU A 384 7.87 -49.91 -5.18
N GLU A 385 9.13 -49.84 -5.52
CA GLU A 385 9.74 -50.54 -6.65
C GLU A 385 10.05 -52.00 -6.26
N GLU A 386 10.26 -52.89 -7.26
CA GLU A 386 10.46 -54.32 -7.04
C GLU A 386 11.62 -54.70 -6.10
N ASN A 387 12.53 -53.75 -5.79
CA ASN A 387 13.73 -53.97 -4.98
C ASN A 387 13.75 -53.19 -3.65
N ASP A 388 12.73 -52.45 -3.31
CA ASP A 388 12.74 -51.57 -2.12
C ASP A 388 12.27 -52.30 -0.83
N PHE A 389 11.98 -53.58 -0.91
CA PHE A 389 11.58 -54.39 0.23
C PHE A 389 12.45 -55.64 0.37
N THR A 390 12.63 -56.08 1.61
CA THR A 390 13.24 -57.39 1.92
C THR A 390 12.15 -58.39 2.33
N ALA A 391 12.03 -59.44 1.54
CA ALA A 391 11.15 -60.55 1.91
C ALA A 391 11.91 -61.53 2.80
N TYR A 392 11.31 -61.97 3.88
CA TYR A 392 11.93 -62.90 4.81
C TYR A 392 10.91 -63.85 5.44
N VAL A 393 11.43 -64.95 5.95
CA VAL A 393 10.72 -65.90 6.83
C VAL A 393 11.44 -65.91 8.17
N ASP A 394 10.68 -65.76 9.23
CA ASP A 394 11.22 -65.80 10.58
C ASP A 394 11.41 -67.27 11.02
N CYS A 395 12.64 -67.59 11.36
CA CYS A 395 13.05 -68.92 11.79
C CYS A 395 13.38 -68.98 13.29
N GLU A 396 12.98 -67.98 14.05
CA GLU A 396 13.23 -67.92 15.50
C GLU A 396 12.73 -69.19 16.25
N GLY A 397 13.61 -69.79 17.03
CA GLY A 397 13.28 -70.97 17.88
C GLY A 397 12.96 -72.27 17.15
N LEU A 398 13.10 -72.27 15.81
CA LEU A 398 12.84 -73.48 15.02
C LEU A 398 13.96 -74.50 15.12
N ARG A 399 13.60 -75.78 15.07
CA ARG A 399 14.51 -76.95 15.08
C ARG A 399 14.58 -77.57 13.70
N GLU A 400 15.48 -78.52 13.55
CA GLU A 400 15.61 -79.32 12.32
C GLU A 400 14.24 -79.97 11.99
N GLY A 401 13.87 -79.90 10.70
CA GLY A 401 12.59 -80.42 10.20
C GLY A 401 12.01 -79.60 9.08
N ARG A 402 10.76 -79.87 8.70
CA ARG A 402 9.98 -79.12 7.74
C ARG A 402 8.98 -78.23 8.46
N HIS A 403 9.03 -76.96 8.13
CA HIS A 403 8.16 -75.95 8.75
C HIS A 403 7.40 -75.17 7.66
N ARG A 404 6.12 -74.88 7.95
CA ARG A 404 5.33 -74.04 7.04
C ARG A 404 5.20 -72.62 7.59
N LEU A 405 6.00 -71.71 7.01
CA LEU A 405 6.18 -70.37 7.50
C LEU A 405 5.46 -69.37 6.62
N LYS A 406 5.03 -68.25 7.20
CA LYS A 406 4.51 -67.11 6.45
C LYS A 406 5.69 -66.28 5.98
N VAL A 407 5.62 -65.79 4.73
CA VAL A 407 6.58 -64.81 4.23
C VAL A 407 6.17 -63.45 4.74
N GLN A 408 7.13 -62.69 5.25
CA GLN A 408 6.98 -61.33 5.73
C GLN A 408 7.76 -60.39 4.81
N LEU A 409 7.34 -59.14 4.73
CA LEU A 409 8.07 -58.06 4.04
C LEU A 409 8.47 -57.03 5.09
N ASP A 410 9.69 -56.56 4.97
CA ASP A 410 10.13 -55.37 5.69
C ASP A 410 9.71 -54.19 4.87
N LEU A 411 8.66 -53.46 5.33
CA LEU A 411 8.01 -52.34 4.69
C LEU A 411 8.14 -51.14 5.63
N GLY A 412 8.21 -49.95 5.09
CA GLY A 412 8.15 -48.73 5.88
C GLY A 412 6.81 -48.57 6.61
N ASP A 413 6.74 -47.59 7.50
CA ASP A 413 5.64 -47.38 8.48
C ASP A 413 4.23 -47.23 7.86
N ASN A 414 4.13 -46.88 6.57
CA ASN A 414 2.86 -46.55 5.89
C ASN A 414 2.29 -47.73 5.06
N SER A 415 2.79 -48.97 5.27
CA SER A 415 2.36 -50.13 4.52
C SER A 415 2.31 -51.41 5.39
N THR A 416 1.31 -52.24 5.22
CA THR A 416 1.12 -53.44 6.00
C THR A 416 0.78 -54.62 5.11
N VAL A 417 1.34 -55.82 5.39
CA VAL A 417 1.00 -57.07 4.70
C VAL A 417 -0.30 -57.64 5.29
N ILE A 418 -1.38 -57.57 4.52
CA ILE A 418 -2.69 -58.05 4.94
C ILE A 418 -2.93 -59.54 4.59
N LYS A 419 -2.24 -60.07 3.59
CA LYS A 419 -2.31 -61.43 3.16
C LYS A 419 -0.99 -61.93 2.60
N THR A 420 -0.55 -63.12 3.02
CA THR A 420 0.66 -63.73 2.55
C THR A 420 0.47 -65.23 2.33
N ASP A 421 1.10 -65.77 1.32
CA ASP A 421 1.22 -67.21 1.12
C ASP A 421 2.26 -67.80 2.09
N ARG A 422 2.17 -69.09 2.33
CA ARG A 422 3.12 -69.83 3.17
C ARG A 422 4.07 -70.61 2.30
N VAL A 423 5.32 -70.66 2.73
CA VAL A 423 6.38 -71.48 2.12
C VAL A 423 6.73 -72.63 3.05
N GLU A 424 7.11 -73.77 2.46
CA GLU A 424 7.64 -74.90 3.23
C GLU A 424 9.18 -74.73 3.29
N VAL A 425 9.70 -74.57 4.51
CA VAL A 425 11.13 -74.38 4.77
C VAL A 425 11.61 -75.68 5.43
N LYS A 426 12.66 -76.25 4.89
CA LYS A 426 13.43 -77.34 5.45
C LYS A 426 14.62 -76.85 6.18
N ILE A 427 14.71 -77.08 7.48
CA ILE A 427 15.84 -76.67 8.31
C ILE A 427 16.67 -77.94 8.59
N THR A 428 17.96 -77.82 8.29
CA THR A 428 18.97 -78.90 8.51
C THR A 428 20.14 -78.31 9.30
N ARG A 429 20.96 -79.22 9.83
CA ARG A 429 22.16 -78.82 10.51
C ARG A 429 23.17 -78.28 9.47
N ALA A 430 23.83 -77.17 9.78
CA ALA A 430 24.85 -76.60 8.89
C ALA A 430 26.07 -77.52 8.84
N GLU A 431 26.44 -77.96 7.61
CA GLU A 431 27.65 -78.76 7.42
C GLU A 431 28.88 -77.82 7.63
N GLY A 432 29.67 -78.10 8.75
CA GLY A 432 30.96 -77.45 8.92
C GLY A 432 31.33 -76.90 10.30
N THR A 433 30.71 -77.38 11.38
CA THR A 433 31.18 -77.02 12.72
C THR A 433 31.42 -78.26 13.56
N ASP A 434 32.47 -78.99 13.20
CA ASP A 434 33.10 -79.93 14.14
C ASP A 434 34.38 -79.27 14.64
N GLY A 435 34.41 -78.92 15.94
CA GLY A 435 35.64 -78.61 16.70
C GLY A 435 35.93 -77.13 16.99
N SER A 436 35.38 -76.58 18.03
CA SER A 436 36.06 -76.18 19.27
C SER A 436 35.14 -75.26 20.07
N ASP A 437 34.98 -75.59 21.33
CA ASP A 437 34.45 -74.71 22.36
C ASP A 437 35.27 -73.42 22.40
N ASP A 438 34.67 -72.30 22.04
CA ASP A 438 35.04 -71.06 22.65
C ASP A 438 33.85 -70.11 22.75
N ASN A 439 33.63 -69.83 24.00
CA ASN A 439 32.53 -69.07 24.56
C ASN A 439 32.74 -67.58 24.22
N THR A 440 32.12 -67.05 23.17
CA THR A 440 32.03 -65.60 23.03
C THR A 440 30.68 -65.24 22.47
N SER A 441 29.78 -64.95 23.38
CA SER A 441 28.52 -64.30 23.08
C SER A 441 28.78 -62.90 22.54
N THR A 442 28.62 -62.70 21.26
CA THR A 442 28.53 -61.35 20.70
C THR A 442 27.04 -61.02 20.50
N GLU A 443 26.52 -60.43 21.51
CA GLU A 443 25.18 -59.81 21.54
C GLU A 443 25.24 -58.56 20.63
N ILE A 444 24.62 -58.66 19.49
CA ILE A 444 24.37 -57.45 18.65
C ILE A 444 23.12 -56.79 19.22
N LYS A 445 23.37 -55.75 20.01
CA LYS A 445 22.32 -54.85 20.52
C LYS A 445 21.95 -53.83 19.44
N PRO A 446 20.67 -53.58 19.19
CA PRO A 446 20.32 -52.47 18.29
C PRO A 446 20.64 -51.13 18.94
N GLU A 447 21.34 -50.27 18.21
CA GLU A 447 21.62 -48.88 18.59
C GLU A 447 20.31 -48.11 18.60
N THR A 448 19.90 -47.77 19.81
CA THR A 448 18.82 -46.83 20.05
C THR A 448 19.42 -45.47 20.41
N SER A 449 18.90 -44.45 19.73
CA SER A 449 18.79 -43.06 20.13
C SER A 449 20.05 -42.29 20.50
N LEU A 450 20.33 -41.31 19.67
CA LEU A 450 21.14 -40.11 19.98
C LEU A 450 20.32 -39.21 20.93
N GLU A 451 20.76 -39.10 22.18
CA GLU A 451 20.38 -38.03 23.09
C GLU A 451 21.02 -36.70 22.66
N PRO A 452 20.33 -35.57 22.86
CA PRO A 452 20.95 -34.27 22.59
C PRO A 452 21.91 -33.90 23.72
N GLN A 453 23.11 -33.53 23.35
CA GLN A 453 24.12 -32.94 24.26
C GLN A 453 23.68 -31.54 24.72
N GLU A 454 23.48 -31.47 26.01
CA GLU A 454 23.41 -30.25 26.81
C GLU A 454 24.78 -29.58 26.84
N THR A 455 24.96 -28.44 26.22
CA THR A 455 26.13 -27.60 26.40
C THR A 455 25.91 -26.69 27.60
N ALA A 456 26.65 -26.99 28.64
CA ALA A 456 26.77 -26.19 29.86
C ALA A 456 27.28 -24.78 29.57
N ALA A 457 26.66 -23.82 30.27
CA ALA A 457 27.05 -22.44 30.37
C ALA A 457 28.45 -22.28 30.96
N GLY A 458 29.29 -21.46 30.33
CA GLY A 458 30.45 -20.83 30.92
C GLY A 458 30.11 -19.39 31.29
N GLU A 459 30.12 -19.12 32.58
CA GLU A 459 30.25 -17.79 33.15
C GLU A 459 31.59 -17.19 32.76
N GLU A 460 31.64 -15.99 32.27
CA GLU A 460 32.68 -15.04 32.67
C GLU A 460 32.18 -13.59 32.59
N ARG A 461 32.49 -12.94 33.66
CA ARG A 461 32.32 -11.53 33.98
C ARG A 461 33.11 -10.60 33.05
N ASP A 462 32.54 -9.49 32.63
CA ASP A 462 32.91 -8.12 33.07
C ASP A 462 31.84 -7.13 32.57
#